data_62c6dbaca6b7a9b80c89a4ea36b3e91c
#
_entry.id   62c6dbaca6b7a9b80c89a4ea36b3e91c
#
_cell.length_a   1.000
_cell.length_b   1.000
_cell.length_c   1.000
_cell.angle_alpha   90.00
_cell.angle_beta   90.00
_cell.angle_gamma   90.00
#
_symmetry.space_group_name_H-M   'P 1'
#
loop_
_entity.id
_entity.type
_entity.pdbx_description
1 polymer ?
#
loop_
_entity_poly.entity_id
_entity_poly.type
_entity_poly.pdbx_seq_one_letter_code
_entity_poly.pdbx_strand_id
1 'polypeptide(L)'
;MIKNKKQKNKIISLDNVSISYGKFEAVRNIFCDFKKGSITSLIGPSGCGKSTVLRSLNRMNDLIPNCSLKGTVLFEGINIYDRRIDPVEVRRRIGMVFQQPNPFPKSIYENIAFGARINGYVGNM
;
A
#
# COMPACT_ATOMS: atom_id res chain seq x y z
N MET A 1 26.30 13.63 12.42
CA MET A 1 25.20 13.69 11.44
C MET A 1 23.87 13.80 12.17
N ILE A 2 23.28 14.98 12.18
CA ILE A 2 21.95 15.19 12.76
C ILE A 2 20.94 14.64 11.78
N LYS A 3 20.54 13.37 11.94
CA LYS A 3 19.37 12.84 11.24
C LYS A 3 18.16 13.61 11.74
N ASN A 4 17.61 14.43 10.86
CA ASN A 4 16.46 15.28 11.13
C ASN A 4 15.38 14.50 11.89
N LYS A 5 15.01 14.94 13.08
CA LYS A 5 13.90 14.40 13.90
C LYS A 5 12.58 14.29 13.10
N LYS A 6 12.43 15.08 12.03
CA LYS A 6 11.28 15.03 11.12
C LYS A 6 11.19 13.75 10.31
N GLN A 7 12.31 13.08 9.98
CA GLN A 7 12.30 11.82 9.23
C GLN A 7 11.93 10.59 10.09
N LYS A 8 12.18 10.65 11.40
CA LYS A 8 11.89 9.52 12.32
C LYS A 8 10.40 9.21 12.49
N ASN A 9 9.50 10.12 12.11
CA ASN A 9 8.06 9.99 12.36
C ASN A 9 7.23 9.59 11.12
N LYS A 10 7.86 9.50 9.95
CA LYS A 10 7.20 9.09 8.71
C LYS A 10 7.29 7.59 8.56
N ILE A 11 6.15 6.92 8.39
CA ILE A 11 6.14 5.48 8.09
C ILE A 11 6.14 5.24 6.59
N ILE A 12 5.34 6.01 5.84
CA ILE A 12 5.28 5.95 4.37
C ILE A 12 5.51 7.36 3.82
N SER A 13 6.25 7.45 2.73
CA SER A 13 6.50 8.70 2.01
C SER A 13 6.36 8.49 0.51
N LEU A 14 5.55 9.33 -0.11
CA LEU A 14 5.44 9.44 -1.56
C LEU A 14 6.29 10.61 -2.02
N ASP A 15 7.23 10.35 -2.90
CA ASP A 15 8.12 11.36 -3.46
C ASP A 15 7.97 11.40 -4.98
N ASN A 16 7.34 12.46 -5.47
CA ASN A 16 7.09 12.73 -6.87
C ASN A 16 6.42 11.55 -7.61
N VAL A 17 5.39 10.98 -7.02
CA VAL A 17 4.72 9.80 -7.54
C VAL A 17 3.70 10.16 -8.60
N SER A 18 3.82 9.53 -9.77
CA SER A 18 2.82 9.56 -10.85
C SER A 18 2.43 8.14 -11.21
N ILE A 19 1.13 7.91 -11.41
CA ILE A 19 0.59 6.59 -11.69
C ILE A 19 -0.27 6.66 -12.94
N SER A 20 -0.02 5.76 -13.89
CA SER A 20 -0.70 5.71 -15.17
C SER A 20 -1.27 4.31 -15.45
N TYR A 21 -2.41 4.28 -16.10
CA TYR A 21 -3.01 3.08 -16.69
C TYR A 21 -2.91 3.21 -18.22
N GLY A 22 -1.93 2.52 -18.82
CA GLY A 22 -1.60 2.72 -20.22
C GLY A 22 -1.22 4.17 -20.50
N LYS A 23 -1.97 4.86 -21.35
CA LYS A 23 -1.75 6.28 -21.69
C LYS A 23 -2.45 7.26 -20.74
N PHE A 24 -3.35 6.77 -19.90
CA PHE A 24 -4.10 7.60 -18.96
C PHE A 24 -3.32 7.79 -17.65
N GLU A 25 -2.95 9.05 -17.38
CA GLU A 25 -2.29 9.41 -16.12
C GLU A 25 -3.33 9.73 -15.04
N ALA A 26 -3.56 8.79 -14.15
CA ALA A 26 -4.56 8.89 -13.09
C ALA A 26 -4.12 9.80 -11.94
N VAL A 27 -2.82 9.82 -11.66
CA VAL A 27 -2.21 10.57 -10.55
C VAL A 27 -0.90 11.17 -11.04
N ARG A 28 -0.65 12.44 -10.73
CA ARG A 28 0.51 13.17 -11.21
C ARG A 28 1.25 13.89 -10.07
N ASN A 29 2.56 13.66 -10.02
CA ASN A 29 3.51 14.41 -9.18
C ASN A 29 3.04 14.59 -7.74
N ILE A 30 2.70 13.50 -7.07
CA ILE A 30 2.23 13.53 -5.68
C ILE A 30 3.41 13.44 -4.72
N PHE A 31 3.38 14.33 -3.74
CA PHE A 31 4.25 14.34 -2.57
C PHE A 31 3.35 14.20 -1.33
N CYS A 32 3.53 13.17 -0.55
CA CYS A 32 2.71 12.95 0.63
C CYS A 32 3.45 12.10 1.65
N ASP A 33 3.38 12.51 2.92
CA ASP A 33 3.97 11.76 4.02
C ASP A 33 2.88 11.26 4.96
N PHE A 34 2.99 10.03 5.38
CA PHE A 34 2.12 9.41 6.38
C PHE A 34 2.91 9.20 7.66
N LYS A 35 2.39 9.76 8.75
CA LYS A 35 3.04 9.68 10.06
C LYS A 35 2.73 8.35 10.74
N LYS A 36 3.71 7.79 11.41
CA LYS A 36 3.55 6.61 12.24
C LYS A 36 2.53 6.84 13.35
N GLY A 37 1.63 5.86 13.56
CA GLY A 37 0.62 5.91 14.63
C GLY A 37 -0.49 6.94 14.39
N SER A 38 -0.68 7.42 13.14
CA SER A 38 -1.73 8.36 12.79
C SER A 38 -2.75 7.77 11.85
N ILE A 39 -3.92 8.40 11.79
CA ILE A 39 -4.95 8.12 10.80
C ILE A 39 -4.98 9.28 9.81
N THR A 40 -4.81 8.97 8.53
CA THR A 40 -4.86 9.95 7.44
C THR A 40 -6.04 9.64 6.53
N SER A 41 -6.87 10.64 6.26
CA SER A 41 -8.00 10.51 5.35
C SER A 41 -7.69 11.14 3.99
N LEU A 42 -8.02 10.44 2.91
CA LEU A 42 -7.99 10.97 1.55
C LEU A 42 -9.42 11.33 1.14
N ILE A 43 -9.66 12.61 0.90
CA ILE A 43 -10.96 13.16 0.56
C ILE A 43 -10.92 13.73 -0.85
N GLY A 44 -11.97 13.48 -1.61
CA GLY A 44 -12.12 14.02 -2.96
C GLY A 44 -13.28 13.36 -3.71
N PRO A 45 -13.67 13.90 -4.86
CA PRO A 45 -14.75 13.34 -5.68
C PRO A 45 -14.37 11.97 -6.26
N SER A 46 -15.38 11.20 -6.67
CA SER A 46 -15.18 9.94 -7.40
C SER A 46 -14.31 10.14 -8.63
N GLY A 47 -13.37 9.21 -8.87
CA GLY A 47 -12.49 9.25 -10.04
C GLY A 47 -11.31 10.21 -9.93
N CYS A 48 -11.04 10.81 -8.76
CA CYS A 48 -9.90 11.72 -8.59
C CYS A 48 -8.57 11.01 -8.25
N GLY A 49 -8.55 9.68 -8.20
CA GLY A 49 -7.33 8.90 -7.97
C GLY A 49 -7.06 8.44 -6.53
N LYS A 50 -7.98 8.62 -5.59
CA LYS A 50 -7.81 8.18 -4.19
C LYS A 50 -7.47 6.70 -4.07
N SER A 51 -8.25 5.84 -4.72
CA SER A 51 -8.02 4.39 -4.70
C SER A 51 -6.72 4.00 -5.40
N THR A 52 -6.35 4.72 -6.45
CA THR A 52 -5.07 4.53 -7.14
C THR A 52 -3.90 4.81 -6.22
N VAL A 53 -3.95 5.91 -5.46
CA VAL A 53 -2.93 6.23 -4.46
C VAL A 53 -2.88 5.18 -3.36
N LEU A 54 -4.02 4.78 -2.80
CA LEU A 54 -4.07 3.73 -1.76
C LEU A 54 -3.44 2.43 -2.23
N ARG A 55 -3.78 1.97 -3.43
CA ARG A 55 -3.21 0.74 -4.01
C ARG A 55 -1.73 0.84 -4.33
N SER A 56 -1.18 2.04 -4.46
CA SER A 56 0.26 2.22 -4.67
C SER A 56 1.07 2.00 -3.39
N LEU A 57 0.47 2.20 -2.22
CA LEU A 57 1.16 2.10 -0.93
C LEU A 57 1.56 0.66 -0.56
N ASN A 58 0.90 -0.34 -1.13
CA ASN A 58 1.19 -1.76 -0.91
C ASN A 58 1.37 -2.56 -2.21
N ARG A 59 1.64 -1.87 -3.30
CA ARG A 59 1.86 -2.48 -4.62
C ARG A 59 0.69 -3.27 -5.19
N MET A 60 -0.53 -3.01 -4.75
CA MET A 60 -1.72 -3.67 -5.31
C MET A 60 -1.99 -3.24 -6.76
N ASN A 61 -1.48 -2.08 -7.20
CA ASN A 61 -1.56 -1.67 -8.60
C ASN A 61 -0.74 -2.57 -9.54
N ASP A 62 0.24 -3.30 -9.04
CA ASP A 62 1.02 -4.27 -9.84
C ASP A 62 0.13 -5.39 -10.43
N LEU A 63 -1.01 -5.66 -9.81
CA LEU A 63 -1.99 -6.65 -10.27
C LEU A 63 -2.90 -6.14 -11.39
N ILE A 64 -2.85 -4.84 -11.67
CA ILE A 64 -3.65 -4.21 -12.73
C ILE A 64 -2.81 -4.15 -14.00
N PRO A 65 -3.29 -4.74 -15.12
CA PRO A 65 -2.58 -4.67 -16.40
C PRO A 65 -2.33 -3.23 -16.83
N ASN A 66 -1.15 -2.98 -17.41
CA ASN A 66 -0.72 -1.68 -17.92
C ASN A 66 -0.65 -0.55 -16.88
N CYS A 67 -0.63 -0.87 -15.60
CA CYS A 67 -0.38 0.11 -14.55
C CYS A 67 1.13 0.34 -14.40
N SER A 68 1.54 1.60 -14.41
CA SER A 68 2.92 2.00 -14.20
C SER A 68 3.01 3.09 -13.14
N LEU A 69 4.10 3.06 -12.37
CA LEU A 69 4.38 4.07 -11.34
C LEU A 69 5.76 4.68 -11.62
N LYS A 70 5.80 6.00 -11.59
CA LYS A 70 7.04 6.80 -11.58
C LYS A 70 7.17 7.49 -10.23
N GLY A 71 8.40 7.75 -9.82
CA GLY A 71 8.69 8.33 -8.51
C GLY A 71 9.06 7.26 -7.50
N THR A 72 9.03 7.62 -6.23
CA THR A 72 9.50 6.76 -5.13
C THR A 72 8.46 6.64 -4.04
N VAL A 73 8.19 5.41 -3.62
CA VAL A 73 7.36 5.11 -2.44
C VAL A 73 8.25 4.48 -1.39
N LEU A 74 8.46 5.18 -0.29
CA LEU A 74 9.27 4.71 0.83
C LEU A 74 8.39 4.17 1.95
N PHE A 75 8.72 2.98 2.43
CA PHE A 75 8.17 2.41 3.65
C PHE A 75 9.30 2.19 4.64
N GLU A 76 9.26 2.87 5.77
CA GLU A 76 10.35 2.87 6.75
C GLU A 76 11.72 3.18 6.11
N GLY A 77 11.74 4.09 5.14
CA GLY A 77 12.94 4.50 4.42
C GLY A 77 13.40 3.58 3.29
N ILE A 78 12.66 2.51 3.01
CA ILE A 78 12.98 1.55 1.96
C ILE A 78 12.04 1.75 0.77
N ASN A 79 12.58 1.87 -0.44
CA ASN A 79 11.77 1.94 -1.66
C ASN A 79 11.10 0.59 -1.92
N ILE A 80 9.79 0.53 -1.75
CA ILE A 80 9.03 -0.71 -1.91
C ILE A 80 8.89 -1.18 -3.36
N TYR A 81 9.24 -0.34 -4.34
CA TYR A 81 9.26 -0.68 -5.78
C TYR A 81 10.65 -1.08 -6.29
N ASP A 82 11.64 -1.17 -5.40
CA ASP A 82 12.96 -1.71 -5.75
C ASP A 82 12.82 -3.18 -6.20
N ARG A 83 13.57 -3.56 -7.24
CA ARG A 83 13.54 -4.93 -7.81
C ARG A 83 13.90 -6.01 -6.81
N ARG A 84 14.67 -5.67 -5.77
CA ARG A 84 15.11 -6.60 -4.70
C ARG A 84 14.03 -6.84 -3.66
N ILE A 85 12.96 -6.04 -3.65
CA ILE A 85 11.88 -6.14 -2.68
C ILE A 85 10.78 -7.07 -3.21
N ASP A 86 10.42 -8.08 -2.41
CA ASP A 86 9.32 -8.98 -2.71
C ASP A 86 7.98 -8.27 -2.48
N PRO A 87 7.12 -8.17 -3.51
CA PRO A 87 5.78 -7.56 -3.35
C PRO A 87 4.92 -8.25 -2.31
N VAL A 88 5.05 -9.55 -2.13
CA VAL A 88 4.29 -10.33 -1.15
C VAL A 88 4.65 -9.87 0.27
N GLU A 89 5.92 -9.64 0.55
CA GLU A 89 6.37 -9.15 1.86
C GLU A 89 5.86 -7.72 2.13
N VAL A 90 5.79 -6.87 1.12
CA VAL A 90 5.18 -5.53 1.24
C VAL A 90 3.71 -5.64 1.63
N ARG A 91 2.93 -6.48 0.96
CA ARG A 91 1.50 -6.67 1.23
C ARG A 91 1.24 -7.34 2.57
N ARG A 92 2.17 -8.15 3.04
CA ARG A 92 2.12 -8.74 4.39
C ARG A 92 2.22 -7.69 5.48
N ARG A 93 3.04 -6.66 5.28
CA ARG A 93 3.24 -5.56 6.22
C ARG A 93 2.23 -4.44 6.09
N ILE A 94 1.75 -4.18 4.88
CA ILE A 94 0.79 -3.11 4.58
C ILE A 94 -0.50 -3.75 4.07
N GLY A 95 -1.39 -4.06 5.00
CA GLY A 95 -2.69 -4.65 4.69
C GLY A 95 -3.63 -3.67 4.02
N MET A 96 -4.68 -4.19 3.39
CA MET A 96 -5.71 -3.41 2.74
C MET A 96 -7.09 -3.98 3.04
N VAL A 97 -8.03 -3.09 3.36
CA VAL A 97 -9.45 -3.42 3.47
C VAL A 97 -10.14 -2.93 2.21
N PHE A 98 -10.77 -3.85 1.47
CA PHE A 98 -11.45 -3.53 0.22
C PHE A 98 -12.84 -2.95 0.47
N GLN A 99 -13.33 -2.17 -0.48
CA GLN A 99 -14.67 -1.57 -0.43
C GLN A 99 -15.78 -2.61 -0.41
N GLN A 100 -15.61 -3.70 -1.17
CA GLN A 100 -16.56 -4.81 -1.20
C GLN A 100 -15.98 -6.04 -0.51
N PRO A 101 -16.77 -6.77 0.29
CA PRO A 101 -16.33 -8.00 0.90
C PRO A 101 -16.05 -9.05 -0.18
N ASN A 102 -14.96 -9.78 -0.02
CA ASN A 102 -14.55 -10.84 -0.93
C ASN A 102 -14.16 -12.10 -0.13
N PRO A 103 -15.11 -12.72 0.57
CA PRO A 103 -14.81 -13.91 1.36
C PRO A 103 -14.52 -15.11 0.48
N PHE A 104 -13.69 -16.03 0.96
CA PHE A 104 -13.54 -17.35 0.37
C PHE A 104 -14.80 -18.20 0.59
N PRO A 105 -15.08 -19.18 -0.27
CA PRO A 105 -16.19 -20.12 -0.10
C PRO A 105 -15.91 -21.14 1.02
N LYS A 106 -15.79 -20.64 2.23
CA LYS A 106 -15.45 -21.36 3.45
C LYS A 106 -16.27 -20.79 4.61
N SER A 107 -16.21 -21.46 5.77
CA SER A 107 -16.88 -20.97 6.96
C SER A 107 -16.38 -19.57 7.40
N ILE A 108 -17.16 -18.88 8.22
CA ILE A 108 -16.75 -17.60 8.83
C ILE A 108 -15.43 -17.77 9.60
N TYR A 109 -15.35 -18.82 10.39
CA TYR A 109 -14.14 -19.15 11.16
C TYR A 109 -12.91 -19.31 10.24
N GLU A 110 -13.03 -20.06 9.17
CA GLU A 110 -11.92 -20.31 8.24
C GLU A 110 -11.51 -19.06 7.48
N ASN A 111 -12.45 -18.17 7.15
CA ASN A 111 -12.12 -16.87 6.54
C ASN A 111 -11.31 -15.99 7.49
N ILE A 112 -11.68 -15.95 8.77
CA ILE A 112 -10.95 -15.17 9.79
C ILE A 112 -9.58 -15.78 10.07
N ALA A 113 -9.53 -17.09 10.22
CA ALA A 113 -8.30 -17.82 10.56
C ALA A 113 -7.29 -17.88 9.39
N PHE A 114 -7.74 -17.70 8.16
CA PHE A 114 -6.92 -17.84 6.96
C PHE A 114 -5.68 -16.94 6.99
N GLY A 115 -5.87 -15.66 7.32
CA GLY A 115 -4.78 -14.69 7.35
C GLY A 115 -3.70 -15.04 8.38
N ALA A 116 -4.11 -15.51 9.56
CA ALA A 116 -3.18 -15.94 10.60
C ALA A 116 -2.40 -17.20 10.16
N ARG A 117 -3.10 -18.18 9.60
CA ARG A 117 -2.49 -19.44 9.14
C ARG A 117 -1.48 -19.25 8.04
N ILE A 118 -1.84 -18.48 6.98
CA ILE A 118 -0.95 -18.23 5.85
C ILE A 118 0.29 -17.44 6.23
N ASN A 119 0.22 -16.65 7.31
CA ASN A 119 1.35 -15.91 7.86
C ASN A 119 2.14 -16.68 8.92
N GLY A 120 1.90 -17.98 9.06
CA GLY A 120 2.70 -18.87 9.90
C GLY A 120 2.31 -18.90 11.37
N TYR A 121 1.07 -18.53 11.72
CA TYR A 121 0.59 -18.70 13.10
C TYR A 121 0.44 -20.18 13.45
N VAL A 122 1.06 -20.59 14.53
CA VAL A 122 1.14 -21.99 15.01
C VAL A 122 0.45 -22.17 16.37
N GLY A 123 -0.39 -21.25 16.78
CA GLY A 123 -1.10 -21.31 18.04
C GLY A 123 -2.49 -21.93 17.95
N ASN A 124 -3.14 -22.07 19.10
CA ASN A 124 -4.54 -22.44 19.19
C ASN A 124 -5.41 -21.21 18.86
N MET A 125 -6.34 -21.39 17.94
CA MET A 125 -7.25 -20.31 17.55
C MET A 125 -8.63 -20.51 18.17
#